data_44eb8cb3988de752fdb4f6aaa9bc9a16
#
_entry.id   44eb8cb3988de752fdb4f6aaa9bc9a16
#
_cell.length_a   1.000
_cell.length_b   1.000
_cell.length_c   1.000
_cell.angle_alpha   90.00
_cell.angle_beta   90.00
_cell.angle_gamma   90.00
#
_symmetry.space_group_name_H-M   'P 1'
#
loop_
_entity.id
_entity.type
_entity.pdbx_description
1 polymer ?
#
loop_
_entity_poly.entity_id
_entity_poly.type
_entity_poly.pdbx_seq_one_letter_code
_entity_poly.pdbx_strand_id
1 'polypeptide(L)'
;MARLVLPGEPDRRLFSPPTRHAAAADDRLSADAALRKMSTGTALLWRGSYPTARRLLDAVNRRIPPPPPDDYPRYRADRARRARLLSLLYVPLDAGHVIPLHRAPDVHAACLAVYGPLREPAAVPLRELLGVLGAAEWRRRGVAVPALGARIHPHYGVFAPVRQEYVDLVAQAPLPGTDLAFDIGTGTGVLAAVLAHRGVARVVATDNSPRALACAASNLARLGFAGRTEVLPADLFPRGRAPLLVSNPPWLPGRPRTPLDHAVYDPGSRMLRGFLDRAHRHLTPGGEAWLVLSDLAEHLGLRTRAELLAWITAAGLRVVGRTEAAPQHPRALDPADPLHRARAAEVTSLWRLSR
;
A
#
# COMPACT_ATOMS: atom_id res chain seq x y z
N MET A 1 -10.70 15.69 -21.33
CA MET A 1 -11.75 14.79 -20.82
C MET A 1 -11.07 13.48 -20.41
N ALA A 2 -10.77 13.29 -19.16
CA ALA A 2 -10.22 12.04 -18.63
C ALA A 2 -11.39 11.05 -18.48
N ARG A 3 -11.33 9.94 -19.20
CA ARG A 3 -12.28 8.83 -19.09
C ARG A 3 -12.18 8.25 -17.68
N LEU A 4 -13.22 8.40 -16.89
CA LEU A 4 -13.37 7.70 -15.60
C LEU A 4 -13.36 6.20 -15.92
N VAL A 5 -12.29 5.50 -15.55
CA VAL A 5 -12.25 4.03 -15.59
C VAL A 5 -13.11 3.57 -14.42
N LEU A 6 -14.30 3.07 -14.71
CA LEU A 6 -15.18 2.45 -13.73
C LEU A 6 -14.47 1.23 -13.10
N PRO A 7 -14.65 0.95 -11.80
CA PRO A 7 -14.14 -0.26 -11.18
C PRO A 7 -14.79 -1.47 -11.85
N GLY A 8 -14.02 -2.25 -12.61
CA GLY A 8 -14.51 -3.44 -13.32
C GLY A 8 -13.93 -3.69 -14.71
N GLU A 9 -13.16 -2.78 -15.31
CA GLU A 9 -12.41 -3.16 -16.51
C GLU A 9 -11.13 -3.90 -16.11
N PRO A 10 -10.93 -5.16 -16.54
CA PRO A 10 -9.70 -5.88 -16.28
C PRO A 10 -8.52 -5.14 -16.91
N ASP A 11 -7.43 -4.96 -16.16
CA ASP A 11 -6.18 -4.50 -16.75
C ASP A 11 -5.68 -5.60 -17.70
N ARG A 12 -6.03 -5.48 -19.00
CA ARG A 12 -5.72 -6.45 -20.07
C ARG A 12 -4.22 -6.78 -20.15
N ARG A 13 -3.34 -5.97 -19.57
CA ARG A 13 -1.89 -6.22 -19.55
C ARG A 13 -1.47 -7.35 -18.63
N LEU A 14 -2.31 -7.72 -17.64
CA LEU A 14 -2.02 -8.80 -16.68
C LEU A 14 -2.27 -10.20 -17.28
N PHE A 15 -3.08 -10.31 -18.33
CA PHE A 15 -3.60 -11.57 -18.84
C PHE A 15 -2.97 -12.06 -20.15
N SER A 16 -2.09 -11.29 -20.75
CA SER A 16 -1.38 -11.74 -21.97
C SER A 16 0.03 -12.16 -21.61
N PRO A 17 0.40 -13.45 -21.79
CA PRO A 17 1.80 -13.83 -21.70
C PRO A 17 2.60 -13.00 -22.72
N PRO A 18 3.82 -12.56 -22.38
CA PRO A 18 4.66 -11.85 -23.34
C PRO A 18 4.87 -12.75 -24.56
N THR A 19 4.31 -12.36 -25.70
CA THR A 19 4.13 -13.18 -26.90
C THR A 19 5.44 -13.57 -27.60
N ARG A 20 6.58 -13.05 -27.18
CA ARG A 20 7.85 -13.26 -27.91
C ARG A 20 8.68 -14.46 -27.44
N HIS A 21 8.56 -14.89 -26.19
CA HIS A 21 9.31 -16.05 -25.68
C HIS A 21 8.51 -16.74 -24.56
N ALA A 22 7.54 -17.55 -24.92
CA ALA A 22 6.81 -18.40 -23.96
C ALA A 22 7.18 -19.87 -24.19
N ALA A 23 7.42 -20.60 -23.10
CA ALA A 23 7.68 -22.04 -23.10
C ALA A 23 6.72 -22.76 -22.16
N ALA A 24 6.23 -23.92 -22.57
CA ALA A 24 5.49 -24.81 -21.66
C ALA A 24 6.45 -25.35 -20.57
N ALA A 25 5.93 -25.49 -19.36
CA ALA A 25 6.66 -26.02 -18.21
C ALA A 25 5.76 -26.93 -17.38
N ASP A 26 6.32 -27.97 -16.80
CA ASP A 26 5.60 -28.96 -16.02
C ASP A 26 6.40 -29.41 -14.76
N ASP A 27 5.90 -30.40 -14.06
CA ASP A 27 6.46 -30.92 -12.81
C ASP A 27 7.91 -31.47 -12.94
N ARG A 28 8.44 -31.63 -14.15
CA ARG A 28 9.81 -32.10 -14.42
C ARG A 28 10.83 -30.94 -14.44
N LEU A 29 10.38 -29.70 -14.54
CA LEU A 29 11.27 -28.55 -14.64
C LEU A 29 11.97 -28.28 -13.29
N SER A 30 13.30 -28.35 -13.26
CA SER A 30 14.08 -27.98 -12.07
C SER A 30 14.12 -26.46 -11.85
N ALA A 31 14.31 -26.05 -10.61
CA ALA A 31 14.38 -24.62 -10.27
C ALA A 31 15.57 -23.90 -10.92
N ASP A 32 16.70 -24.60 -11.13
CA ASP A 32 17.87 -24.03 -11.81
C ASP A 32 17.61 -23.84 -13.31
N ALA A 33 16.95 -24.79 -13.96
CA ALA A 33 16.54 -24.64 -15.35
C ALA A 33 15.47 -23.55 -15.52
N ALA A 34 14.52 -23.45 -14.60
CA ALA A 34 13.52 -22.39 -14.57
C ALA A 34 14.19 -21.01 -14.42
N LEU A 35 15.10 -20.85 -13.45
CA LEU A 35 15.81 -19.59 -13.23
C LEU A 35 16.62 -19.17 -14.46
N ARG A 36 17.35 -20.11 -15.10
CA ARG A 36 18.08 -19.81 -16.36
C ARG A 36 17.15 -19.28 -17.45
N LYS A 37 16.01 -19.97 -17.71
CA LYS A 37 15.03 -19.55 -18.71
C LYS A 37 14.42 -18.17 -18.38
N MET A 38 14.00 -17.95 -17.13
CA MET A 38 13.46 -16.67 -16.69
C MET A 38 14.50 -15.54 -16.76
N SER A 39 15.80 -15.84 -16.51
CA SER A 39 16.86 -14.84 -16.59
C SER A 39 17.11 -14.34 -18.02
N THR A 40 16.78 -15.12 -19.03
CA THR A 40 16.77 -14.71 -20.44
C THR A 40 15.44 -14.09 -20.90
N GLY A 41 14.49 -13.88 -19.98
CA GLY A 41 13.19 -13.28 -20.28
C GLY A 41 12.13 -14.25 -20.80
N THR A 42 12.38 -15.57 -20.73
CA THR A 42 11.40 -16.59 -21.16
C THR A 42 10.28 -16.70 -20.13
N ALA A 43 9.03 -16.48 -20.57
CA ALA A 43 7.85 -16.78 -19.78
C ALA A 43 7.59 -18.28 -19.74
N LEU A 44 7.26 -18.83 -18.57
CA LEU A 44 6.96 -20.24 -18.36
C LEU A 44 5.46 -20.40 -18.13
N LEU A 45 4.74 -21.03 -19.07
CA LEU A 45 3.33 -21.37 -18.92
C LEU A 45 3.24 -22.77 -18.28
N TRP A 46 2.76 -22.80 -17.04
CA TRP A 46 2.69 -24.01 -16.24
C TRP A 46 1.55 -24.95 -16.69
N ARG A 47 1.85 -26.23 -16.78
CA ARG A 47 0.92 -27.31 -17.15
C ARG A 47 0.91 -28.49 -16.17
N GLY A 48 1.78 -28.46 -15.14
CA GLY A 48 1.83 -29.45 -14.08
C GLY A 48 0.84 -29.15 -12.94
N SER A 49 1.04 -29.77 -11.77
CA SER A 49 0.18 -29.53 -10.63
C SER A 49 0.39 -28.13 -10.01
N TYR A 50 -0.68 -27.52 -9.51
CA TYR A 50 -0.61 -26.20 -8.88
C TYR A 50 0.33 -26.17 -7.66
N PRO A 51 0.33 -27.17 -6.75
CA PRO A 51 1.27 -27.18 -5.63
C PRO A 51 2.74 -27.22 -6.06
N THR A 52 3.05 -27.90 -7.18
CA THR A 52 4.44 -27.92 -7.70
C THR A 52 4.82 -26.58 -8.32
N ALA A 53 3.90 -25.89 -9.01
CA ALA A 53 4.14 -24.51 -9.47
C ALA A 53 4.55 -23.59 -8.32
N ARG A 54 3.85 -23.66 -7.19
CA ARG A 54 4.18 -22.88 -5.99
C ARG A 54 5.55 -23.22 -5.44
N ARG A 55 5.82 -24.52 -5.26
CA ARG A 55 7.15 -24.98 -4.79
C ARG A 55 8.28 -24.55 -5.72
N LEU A 56 8.05 -24.59 -7.04
CA LEU A 56 9.02 -24.09 -8.03
C LEU A 56 9.28 -22.60 -7.86
N LEU A 57 8.21 -21.79 -7.74
CA LEU A 57 8.34 -20.34 -7.53
C LEU A 57 9.16 -20.02 -6.27
N ASP A 58 8.89 -20.71 -5.17
CA ASP A 58 9.61 -20.54 -3.92
C ASP A 58 11.08 -21.01 -4.04
N ALA A 59 11.32 -22.11 -4.74
CA ALA A 59 12.67 -22.64 -4.97
C ALA A 59 13.50 -21.69 -5.87
N VAL A 60 12.90 -21.12 -6.90
CA VAL A 60 13.53 -20.07 -7.73
C VAL A 60 13.81 -18.83 -6.91
N ASN A 61 12.84 -18.37 -6.09
CA ASN A 61 13.00 -17.21 -5.24
C ASN A 61 14.19 -17.33 -4.26
N ARG A 62 14.40 -18.51 -3.66
CA ARG A 62 15.55 -18.77 -2.77
C ARG A 62 16.91 -18.75 -3.49
N ARG A 63 16.94 -19.01 -4.80
CA ARG A 63 18.17 -19.01 -5.63
C ARG A 63 18.59 -17.63 -6.09
N ILE A 64 17.69 -16.65 -6.03
CA ILE A 64 18.05 -15.26 -6.34
C ILE A 64 18.77 -14.67 -5.13
N PRO A 65 20.04 -14.22 -5.27
CA PRO A 65 20.78 -13.65 -4.15
C PRO A 65 20.04 -12.48 -3.49
N PRO A 66 20.15 -12.32 -2.18
CA PRO A 66 19.65 -11.12 -1.52
C PRO A 66 20.41 -9.87 -2.00
N PRO A 67 19.79 -8.68 -1.96
CA PRO A 67 20.51 -7.43 -2.22
C PRO A 67 21.55 -7.19 -1.13
N PRO A 68 22.63 -6.42 -1.42
CA PRO A 68 23.61 -6.05 -0.41
C PRO A 68 22.96 -5.22 0.69
N PRO A 69 23.44 -5.34 1.93
CA PRO A 69 22.97 -4.53 3.04
C PRO A 69 23.32 -3.05 2.82
N ASP A 70 22.50 -2.16 3.39
CA ASP A 70 22.70 -0.72 3.47
C ASP A 70 22.88 0.03 2.13
N ASP A 71 22.63 -0.62 0.99
CA ASP A 71 22.60 0.00 -0.34
C ASP A 71 21.14 0.08 -0.85
N TYR A 72 20.46 1.17 -0.52
CA TYR A 72 19.05 1.33 -0.87
C TYR A 72 18.76 1.39 -2.38
N PRO A 73 19.52 2.13 -3.22
CA PRO A 73 19.33 2.12 -4.67
C PRO A 73 19.43 0.70 -5.26
N ARG A 74 20.44 -0.04 -4.87
CA ARG A 74 20.65 -1.42 -5.30
C ARG A 74 19.58 -2.36 -4.75
N TYR A 75 19.21 -2.23 -3.47
CA TYR A 75 18.09 -2.95 -2.88
C TYR A 75 16.81 -2.76 -3.72
N ARG A 76 16.49 -1.53 -4.13
CA ARG A 76 15.34 -1.22 -4.99
C ARG A 76 15.45 -1.88 -6.37
N ALA A 77 16.62 -1.82 -7.00
CA ALA A 77 16.90 -2.42 -8.30
C ALA A 77 16.75 -3.95 -8.24
N ASP A 78 17.35 -4.58 -7.24
CA ASP A 78 17.32 -6.04 -7.05
C ASP A 78 15.90 -6.54 -6.72
N ARG A 79 15.16 -5.84 -5.88
CA ARG A 79 13.74 -6.15 -5.65
C ARG A 79 12.91 -6.11 -6.92
N ALA A 80 13.14 -5.11 -7.77
CA ALA A 80 12.44 -4.99 -9.04
C ALA A 80 12.85 -6.10 -10.03
N ARG A 81 14.15 -6.44 -10.10
CA ARG A 81 14.65 -7.56 -10.89
C ARG A 81 14.04 -8.87 -10.42
N ARG A 82 14.06 -9.15 -9.11
CA ARG A 82 13.44 -10.34 -8.50
C ARG A 82 11.94 -10.41 -8.83
N ALA A 83 11.23 -9.29 -8.67
CA ALA A 83 9.80 -9.24 -8.98
C ALA A 83 9.52 -9.56 -10.46
N ARG A 84 10.29 -9.00 -11.40
CA ARG A 84 10.16 -9.29 -12.82
C ARG A 84 10.43 -10.76 -13.13
N LEU A 85 11.52 -11.33 -12.60
CA LEU A 85 11.85 -12.75 -12.80
C LEU A 85 10.71 -13.65 -12.31
N LEU A 86 10.28 -13.49 -11.07
CA LEU A 86 9.23 -14.33 -10.48
C LEU A 86 7.86 -14.16 -11.14
N SER A 87 7.63 -13.04 -11.84
CA SER A 87 6.41 -12.83 -12.63
C SER A 87 6.43 -13.54 -13.98
N LEU A 88 7.53 -14.20 -14.38
CA LEU A 88 7.60 -14.97 -15.61
C LEU A 88 7.06 -16.40 -15.48
N LEU A 89 6.66 -16.86 -14.28
CA LEU A 89 5.93 -18.12 -14.13
C LEU A 89 4.43 -17.83 -14.18
N TYR A 90 3.77 -18.29 -15.23
CA TYR A 90 2.34 -18.10 -15.49
C TYR A 90 1.56 -19.37 -15.19
N VAL A 91 0.35 -19.24 -14.70
CA VAL A 91 -0.65 -20.30 -14.60
C VAL A 91 -1.84 -19.97 -15.50
N PRO A 92 -2.46 -20.97 -16.16
CA PRO A 92 -3.67 -20.76 -16.95
C PRO A 92 -4.83 -20.40 -16.03
N LEU A 93 -5.73 -19.60 -16.56
CA LEU A 93 -6.95 -19.16 -15.89
C LEU A 93 -8.10 -19.20 -16.91
N ASP A 94 -9.00 -20.14 -16.76
CA ASP A 94 -10.17 -20.28 -17.62
C ASP A 94 -11.26 -19.28 -17.27
N ALA A 95 -12.28 -19.19 -18.12
CA ALA A 95 -13.47 -18.38 -17.86
C ALA A 95 -14.04 -18.65 -16.45
N GLY A 96 -14.55 -17.62 -15.79
CA GLY A 96 -15.00 -17.72 -14.41
C GLY A 96 -13.84 -17.88 -13.39
N HIS A 97 -12.61 -17.56 -13.77
CA HIS A 97 -11.42 -17.64 -12.89
C HIS A 97 -11.12 -19.07 -12.38
N VAL A 98 -11.31 -20.07 -13.19
CA VAL A 98 -10.95 -21.46 -12.86
C VAL A 98 -9.51 -21.73 -13.25
N ILE A 99 -8.71 -22.29 -12.35
CA ILE A 99 -7.35 -22.75 -12.67
C ILE A 99 -7.43 -24.21 -13.11
N PRO A 100 -7.24 -24.55 -14.41
CA PRO A 100 -7.38 -25.92 -14.90
C PRO A 100 -6.10 -26.76 -14.61
N LEU A 101 -5.63 -26.72 -13.39
CA LEU A 101 -4.46 -27.49 -12.93
C LEU A 101 -4.84 -28.41 -11.79
N HIS A 102 -4.20 -29.60 -11.74
CA HIS A 102 -4.42 -30.55 -10.68
C HIS A 102 -4.18 -29.91 -9.29
N ARG A 103 -5.11 -30.10 -8.34
CA ARG A 103 -5.08 -29.59 -6.98
C ARG A 103 -4.97 -28.05 -6.88
N ALA A 104 -5.51 -27.32 -7.85
CA ALA A 104 -5.65 -25.88 -7.77
C ALA A 104 -6.69 -25.50 -6.71
N PRO A 105 -6.49 -24.39 -5.96
CA PRO A 105 -7.52 -23.87 -5.09
C PRO A 105 -8.64 -23.18 -5.89
N ASP A 106 -9.79 -23.00 -5.27
CA ASP A 106 -10.79 -22.06 -5.76
C ASP A 106 -10.28 -20.62 -5.59
N VAL A 107 -10.21 -19.89 -6.70
CA VAL A 107 -9.74 -18.50 -6.76
C VAL A 107 -10.82 -17.54 -7.26
N HIS A 108 -12.02 -18.04 -7.58
CA HIS A 108 -13.09 -17.29 -8.22
C HIS A 108 -13.39 -15.96 -7.50
N ALA A 109 -13.77 -16.04 -6.23
CA ALA A 109 -14.18 -14.85 -5.48
C ALA A 109 -13.05 -13.82 -5.34
N ALA A 110 -11.83 -14.27 -5.10
CA ALA A 110 -10.66 -13.40 -4.95
C ALA A 110 -10.31 -12.71 -6.28
N CYS A 111 -10.29 -13.46 -7.39
CA CYS A 111 -10.00 -12.92 -8.71
C CYS A 111 -11.13 -12.02 -9.22
N LEU A 112 -12.39 -12.39 -9.02
CA LEU A 112 -13.54 -11.57 -9.40
C LEU A 112 -13.50 -10.19 -8.72
N ALA A 113 -13.14 -10.14 -7.44
CA ALA A 113 -13.04 -8.90 -6.67
C ALA A 113 -11.93 -7.95 -7.17
N VAL A 114 -10.88 -8.48 -7.82
CA VAL A 114 -9.71 -7.71 -8.28
C VAL A 114 -9.76 -7.42 -9.77
N TYR A 115 -10.14 -8.40 -10.55
CA TYR A 115 -10.06 -8.39 -12.02
C TYR A 115 -11.41 -8.16 -12.71
N GLY A 116 -12.52 -8.25 -11.96
CA GLY A 116 -13.85 -8.29 -12.58
C GLY A 116 -14.11 -9.64 -13.29
N PRO A 117 -15.21 -9.76 -14.06
CA PRO A 117 -15.56 -11.01 -14.72
C PRO A 117 -14.58 -11.38 -15.84
N LEU A 118 -14.10 -12.62 -15.83
CA LEU A 118 -13.26 -13.20 -16.90
C LEU A 118 -14.13 -14.10 -17.78
N ARG A 119 -14.27 -13.74 -19.05
CA ARG A 119 -15.12 -14.45 -20.03
C ARG A 119 -14.34 -15.38 -20.96
N GLU A 120 -13.06 -15.12 -21.16
CA GLU A 120 -12.18 -15.87 -22.06
C GLU A 120 -10.98 -16.43 -21.28
N PRO A 121 -10.42 -17.57 -21.68
CA PRO A 121 -9.21 -18.09 -21.08
C PRO A 121 -8.05 -17.10 -21.14
N ALA A 122 -7.25 -17.05 -20.07
CA ALA A 122 -6.12 -16.17 -19.93
C ALA A 122 -4.95 -16.90 -19.23
N ALA A 123 -3.85 -16.22 -19.03
CA ALA A 123 -2.77 -16.65 -18.16
C ALA A 123 -2.38 -15.52 -17.21
N VAL A 124 -2.15 -15.84 -15.95
CA VAL A 124 -1.78 -14.88 -14.92
C VAL A 124 -0.43 -15.25 -14.29
N PRO A 125 0.46 -14.29 -14.01
CA PRO A 125 1.66 -14.58 -13.25
C PRO A 125 1.28 -15.20 -11.90
N LEU A 126 1.85 -16.36 -11.57
CA LEU A 126 1.55 -17.05 -10.30
C LEU A 126 1.83 -16.16 -9.09
N ARG A 127 2.90 -15.36 -9.14
CA ARG A 127 3.21 -14.40 -8.08
C ARG A 127 2.11 -13.37 -7.86
N GLU A 128 1.52 -12.86 -8.95
CA GLU A 128 0.39 -11.91 -8.90
C GLU A 128 -0.85 -12.57 -8.30
N LEU A 129 -1.18 -13.77 -8.77
CA LEU A 129 -2.31 -14.55 -8.25
C LEU A 129 -2.16 -14.83 -6.75
N LEU A 130 -0.96 -15.20 -6.28
CA LEU A 130 -0.69 -15.38 -4.85
C LEU A 130 -0.88 -14.07 -4.06
N GLY A 131 -0.54 -12.92 -4.66
CA GLY A 131 -0.82 -11.61 -4.09
C GLY A 131 -2.31 -11.33 -3.95
N VAL A 132 -3.11 -11.68 -4.97
CA VAL A 132 -4.59 -11.56 -4.94
C VAL A 132 -5.19 -12.43 -3.85
N LEU A 133 -4.75 -13.70 -3.77
CA LEU A 133 -5.23 -14.63 -2.74
C LEU A 133 -4.85 -14.17 -1.33
N GLY A 134 -3.61 -13.71 -1.15
CA GLY A 134 -3.16 -13.13 0.12
C GLY A 134 -3.98 -11.92 0.54
N ALA A 135 -4.28 -11.01 -0.39
CA ALA A 135 -5.09 -9.84 -0.11
C ALA A 135 -6.56 -10.20 0.21
N ALA A 136 -7.14 -11.21 -0.46
CA ALA A 136 -8.46 -11.72 -0.14
C ALA A 136 -8.53 -12.29 1.28
N GLU A 137 -7.50 -13.01 1.71
CA GLU A 137 -7.41 -13.55 3.07
C GLU A 137 -7.23 -12.41 4.11
N TRP A 138 -6.39 -11.41 3.84
CA TRP A 138 -6.28 -10.22 4.67
C TRP A 138 -7.61 -9.47 4.80
N ARG A 139 -8.33 -9.32 3.66
CA ARG A 139 -9.66 -8.70 3.65
C ARG A 139 -10.67 -9.51 4.48
N ARG A 140 -10.63 -10.84 4.38
CA ARG A 140 -11.53 -11.73 5.14
C ARG A 140 -11.27 -11.64 6.64
N ARG A 141 -10.00 -11.76 7.07
CA ARG A 141 -9.60 -11.73 8.49
C ARG A 141 -9.65 -10.34 9.09
N GLY A 142 -9.33 -9.33 8.30
CA GLY A 142 -9.09 -7.96 8.76
C GLY A 142 -7.82 -7.82 9.60
N VAL A 143 -7.38 -6.59 9.78
CA VAL A 143 -6.26 -6.18 10.65
C VAL A 143 -6.84 -5.63 11.93
N ALA A 144 -6.45 -6.17 13.08
CA ALA A 144 -6.85 -5.64 14.37
C ALA A 144 -6.26 -4.23 14.54
N VAL A 145 -7.05 -3.29 15.01
CA VAL A 145 -6.65 -1.93 15.36
C VAL A 145 -7.06 -1.69 16.81
N PRO A 146 -6.13 -1.85 17.77
CA PRO A 146 -6.42 -1.73 19.19
C PRO A 146 -7.08 -0.41 19.56
N ALA A 147 -6.62 0.70 18.96
CA ALA A 147 -7.18 2.04 19.18
C ALA A 147 -8.68 2.16 18.79
N LEU A 148 -9.21 1.23 18.00
CA LEU A 148 -10.63 1.15 17.64
C LEU A 148 -11.37 0.03 18.40
N GLY A 149 -10.66 -0.89 19.05
CA GLY A 149 -11.24 -2.14 19.55
C GLY A 149 -11.87 -3.02 18.44
N ALA A 150 -11.47 -2.82 17.18
CA ALA A 150 -12.11 -3.40 16.00
C ALA A 150 -11.09 -3.76 14.91
N ARG A 151 -11.58 -4.27 13.77
CA ARG A 151 -10.75 -4.68 12.64
C ARG A 151 -11.03 -3.84 11.41
N ILE A 152 -9.96 -3.50 10.69
CA ILE A 152 -9.98 -2.89 9.35
C ILE A 152 -9.76 -3.97 8.32
N HIS A 153 -10.56 -3.98 7.26
CA HIS A 153 -10.54 -4.97 6.18
C HIS A 153 -9.96 -4.35 4.90
N PRO A 154 -8.65 -4.49 4.65
CA PRO A 154 -8.01 -3.85 3.50
C PRO A 154 -8.44 -4.50 2.18
N HIS A 155 -8.66 -3.68 1.14
CA HIS A 155 -8.85 -4.16 -0.22
C HIS A 155 -7.50 -4.42 -0.91
N TYR A 156 -7.50 -5.26 -1.97
CA TYR A 156 -6.30 -5.46 -2.79
C TYR A 156 -5.75 -4.13 -3.32
N GLY A 157 -4.43 -3.94 -3.16
CA GLY A 157 -3.74 -2.72 -3.58
C GLY A 157 -3.92 -1.51 -2.67
N VAL A 158 -4.64 -1.65 -1.55
CA VAL A 158 -4.75 -0.62 -0.50
C VAL A 158 -3.87 -1.04 0.69
N PHE A 159 -3.11 -0.11 1.25
CA PHE A 159 -2.15 -0.39 2.31
C PHE A 159 -2.87 -0.80 3.60
N ALA A 160 -2.56 -1.98 4.11
CA ALA A 160 -3.13 -2.47 5.36
C ALA A 160 -2.46 -1.79 6.58
N PRO A 161 -3.22 -1.36 7.60
CA PRO A 161 -2.68 -0.69 8.79
C PRO A 161 -2.03 -1.71 9.75
N VAL A 162 -1.01 -2.42 9.27
CA VAL A 162 -0.27 -3.43 10.07
C VAL A 162 0.72 -2.78 11.04
N ARG A 163 1.06 -1.52 10.84
CA ARG A 163 1.87 -0.71 11.75
C ARG A 163 0.94 0.06 12.66
N GLN A 164 0.90 -0.28 13.93
CA GLN A 164 -0.04 0.33 14.88
C GLN A 164 0.46 1.65 15.43
N GLU A 165 1.78 1.84 15.48
CA GLU A 165 2.42 3.01 16.11
C GLU A 165 1.89 4.34 15.54
N TYR A 166 1.64 4.44 14.22
CA TYR A 166 1.13 5.69 13.66
C TYR A 166 -0.36 5.92 13.98
N VAL A 167 -1.12 4.84 14.14
CA VAL A 167 -2.53 4.90 14.54
C VAL A 167 -2.65 5.37 15.97
N ASP A 168 -1.82 4.81 16.85
CA ASP A 168 -1.79 5.13 18.29
C ASP A 168 -1.38 6.60 18.53
N LEU A 169 -0.40 7.10 17.75
CA LEU A 169 -0.02 8.52 17.80
C LEU A 169 -1.20 9.44 17.52
N VAL A 170 -2.01 9.14 16.49
CA VAL A 170 -3.21 9.92 16.17
C VAL A 170 -4.31 9.68 17.20
N ALA A 171 -4.45 8.48 17.71
CA ALA A 171 -5.47 8.14 18.71
C ALA A 171 -5.24 8.86 20.06
N GLN A 172 -4.00 9.15 20.43
CA GLN A 172 -3.65 9.71 21.74
C GLN A 172 -3.42 11.22 21.73
N ALA A 173 -3.12 11.84 20.59
CA ALA A 173 -2.84 13.27 20.51
C ALA A 173 -4.05 14.12 20.90
N PRO A 174 -3.89 15.26 21.62
CA PRO A 174 -5.00 16.11 22.02
C PRO A 174 -5.66 16.75 20.77
N LEU A 175 -6.98 16.56 20.60
CA LEU A 175 -7.73 17.12 19.48
C LEU A 175 -7.82 18.64 19.59
N PRO A 176 -7.52 19.42 18.54
CA PRO A 176 -7.68 20.87 18.54
C PRO A 176 -9.15 21.31 18.42
N GLY A 177 -10.03 20.40 18.04
CA GLY A 177 -11.48 20.59 17.90
C GLY A 177 -12.14 19.27 17.54
N THR A 178 -13.44 19.15 17.79
CA THR A 178 -14.22 17.93 17.57
C THR A 178 -15.35 18.07 16.56
N ASP A 179 -15.54 19.24 15.96
CA ASP A 179 -16.66 19.48 15.04
C ASP A 179 -16.41 18.84 13.66
N LEU A 180 -15.23 19.06 13.10
CA LEU A 180 -14.87 18.64 11.75
C LEU A 180 -13.39 18.26 11.66
N ALA A 181 -13.08 17.16 10.99
CA ALA A 181 -11.71 16.82 10.60
C ALA A 181 -11.65 16.37 9.13
N PHE A 182 -10.49 16.59 8.50
CA PHE A 182 -10.19 16.06 7.17
C PHE A 182 -9.08 14.99 7.28
N ASP A 183 -9.35 13.80 6.76
CA ASP A 183 -8.36 12.72 6.61
C ASP A 183 -7.89 12.66 5.15
N ILE A 184 -6.68 13.12 4.89
CA ILE A 184 -6.12 13.35 3.56
C ILE A 184 -5.28 12.15 3.13
N GLY A 185 -5.69 11.47 2.05
CA GLY A 185 -5.08 10.21 1.64
C GLY A 185 -5.52 9.06 2.55
N THR A 186 -6.83 8.92 2.72
CA THR A 186 -7.45 8.06 3.75
C THR A 186 -7.14 6.56 3.63
N GLY A 187 -6.81 6.08 2.43
CA GLY A 187 -6.45 4.67 2.19
C GLY A 187 -7.54 3.70 2.63
N THR A 188 -7.33 3.00 3.75
CA THR A 188 -8.32 2.07 4.33
C THR A 188 -9.41 2.76 5.16
N GLY A 189 -9.30 4.05 5.39
CA GLY A 189 -10.20 4.78 6.29
C GLY A 189 -9.84 4.66 7.77
N VAL A 190 -8.68 4.12 8.11
CA VAL A 190 -8.32 3.83 9.51
C VAL A 190 -8.21 5.10 10.35
N LEU A 191 -7.58 6.17 9.84
CA LEU A 191 -7.46 7.42 10.60
C LEU A 191 -8.80 8.15 10.69
N ALA A 192 -9.61 8.16 9.61
CA ALA A 192 -10.97 8.67 9.67
C ALA A 192 -11.82 7.93 10.72
N ALA A 193 -11.68 6.59 10.80
CA ALA A 193 -12.35 5.78 11.81
C ALA A 193 -11.89 6.14 13.24
N VAL A 194 -10.58 6.31 13.45
CA VAL A 194 -10.03 6.73 14.75
C VAL A 194 -10.57 8.09 15.17
N LEU A 195 -10.61 9.06 14.27
CA LEU A 195 -11.16 10.41 14.57
C LEU A 195 -12.65 10.35 14.92
N ALA A 196 -13.45 9.60 14.15
CA ALA A 196 -14.86 9.41 14.44
C ALA A 196 -15.07 8.66 15.78
N HIS A 197 -14.25 7.64 16.08
CA HIS A 197 -14.26 6.91 17.36
C HIS A 197 -13.95 7.84 18.55
N ARG A 198 -13.02 8.77 18.38
CA ARG A 198 -12.66 9.79 19.37
C ARG A 198 -13.69 10.91 19.57
N GLY A 199 -14.84 10.83 18.88
CA GLY A 199 -15.93 11.77 19.05
C GLY A 199 -15.92 12.97 18.10
N VAL A 200 -15.08 12.97 17.05
CA VAL A 200 -15.19 13.98 15.99
C VAL A 200 -16.56 13.84 15.31
N ALA A 201 -17.34 14.92 15.30
CA ALA A 201 -18.72 14.90 14.86
C ALA A 201 -18.84 14.59 13.35
N ARG A 202 -17.95 15.14 12.53
CA ARG A 202 -17.88 14.89 11.09
C ARG A 202 -16.43 14.72 10.63
N VAL A 203 -16.18 13.67 9.84
CA VAL A 203 -14.87 13.46 9.20
C VAL A 203 -15.06 13.38 7.69
N VAL A 204 -14.35 14.22 6.94
CA VAL A 204 -14.27 14.12 5.48
C VAL A 204 -12.96 13.44 5.11
N ALA A 205 -13.07 12.24 4.55
CA ALA A 205 -11.97 11.39 4.16
C ALA A 205 -11.76 11.49 2.64
N THR A 206 -10.55 11.81 2.20
CA THR A 206 -10.25 11.98 0.77
C THR A 206 -9.18 11.02 0.29
N ASP A 207 -9.28 10.60 -0.96
CA ASP A 207 -8.24 9.86 -1.67
C ASP A 207 -8.41 10.08 -3.18
N ASN A 208 -7.35 9.88 -3.96
CA ASN A 208 -7.41 9.93 -5.42
C ASN A 208 -7.58 8.53 -6.04
N SER A 209 -7.47 7.47 -5.25
CA SER A 209 -7.62 6.08 -5.68
C SER A 209 -9.05 5.58 -5.50
N PRO A 210 -9.78 5.20 -6.57
CA PRO A 210 -11.11 4.62 -6.45
C PRO A 210 -11.15 3.37 -5.55
N ARG A 211 -10.06 2.59 -5.53
CA ARG A 211 -9.94 1.40 -4.65
C ARG A 211 -9.83 1.79 -3.18
N ALA A 212 -9.07 2.84 -2.87
CA ALA A 212 -8.94 3.36 -1.51
C ALA A 212 -10.28 3.93 -1.03
N LEU A 213 -10.97 4.72 -1.86
CA LEU A 213 -12.30 5.25 -1.55
C LEU A 213 -13.32 4.15 -1.23
N ALA A 214 -13.39 3.11 -2.09
CA ALA A 214 -14.26 1.97 -1.86
C ALA A 214 -13.89 1.17 -0.59
N CYS A 215 -12.59 1.06 -0.30
CA CYS A 215 -12.09 0.43 0.91
C CYS A 215 -12.46 1.22 2.16
N ALA A 216 -12.21 2.52 2.17
CA ALA A 216 -12.55 3.41 3.29
C ALA A 216 -14.04 3.40 3.57
N ALA A 217 -14.89 3.61 2.55
CA ALA A 217 -16.33 3.59 2.69
C ALA A 217 -16.85 2.26 3.28
N SER A 218 -16.32 1.12 2.80
CA SER A 218 -16.68 -0.20 3.31
C SER A 218 -16.30 -0.38 4.79
N ASN A 219 -15.09 0.04 5.18
CA ASN A 219 -14.62 -0.07 6.56
C ASN A 219 -15.41 0.86 7.50
N LEU A 220 -15.61 2.11 7.11
CA LEU A 220 -16.33 3.10 7.91
C LEU A 220 -17.80 2.69 8.13
N ALA A 221 -18.44 2.13 7.10
CA ALA A 221 -19.79 1.58 7.22
C ALA A 221 -19.83 0.38 8.17
N ARG A 222 -18.87 -0.56 8.03
CA ARG A 222 -18.75 -1.75 8.91
C ARG A 222 -18.54 -1.39 10.37
N LEU A 223 -17.81 -0.31 10.63
CA LEU A 223 -17.55 0.20 11.98
C LEU A 223 -18.69 1.07 12.55
N GLY A 224 -19.76 1.31 11.79
CA GLY A 224 -20.90 2.13 12.22
C GLY A 224 -20.66 3.64 12.12
N PHE A 225 -19.63 4.07 11.38
CA PHE A 225 -19.28 5.50 11.26
C PHE A 225 -19.81 6.16 9.97
N ALA A 226 -20.60 5.46 9.14
CA ALA A 226 -21.10 6.02 7.87
C ALA A 226 -21.89 7.32 8.05
N GLY A 227 -22.62 7.49 9.15
CA GLY A 227 -23.37 8.73 9.44
C GLY A 227 -22.51 9.93 9.88
N ARG A 228 -21.25 9.70 10.22
CA ARG A 228 -20.29 10.74 10.65
C ARG A 228 -19.15 10.94 9.67
N THR A 229 -19.04 10.12 8.64
CA THR A 229 -17.92 10.14 7.71
C THR A 229 -18.42 10.31 6.29
N GLU A 230 -17.72 11.15 5.54
CA GLU A 230 -17.95 11.35 4.11
C GLU A 230 -16.67 11.00 3.35
N VAL A 231 -16.76 10.09 2.37
CA VAL A 231 -15.59 9.64 1.58
C VAL A 231 -15.70 10.25 0.18
N LEU A 232 -14.72 11.07 -0.19
CA LEU A 232 -14.75 11.88 -1.41
C LEU A 232 -13.50 11.68 -2.27
N PRO A 233 -13.64 11.61 -3.60
CA PRO A 233 -12.50 11.69 -4.50
C PRO A 233 -11.93 13.10 -4.52
N ALA A 234 -10.65 13.26 -4.18
CA ALA A 234 -9.96 14.55 -4.27
C ALA A 234 -8.45 14.37 -4.49
N ASP A 235 -7.84 15.34 -5.16
CA ASP A 235 -6.38 15.50 -5.16
C ASP A 235 -5.98 16.28 -3.89
N LEU A 236 -5.82 15.53 -2.80
CA LEU A 236 -5.57 15.93 -1.42
C LEU A 236 -6.83 16.49 -0.74
N PHE A 237 -7.07 17.79 -0.73
CA PHE A 237 -8.04 18.43 0.17
C PHE A 237 -9.46 18.47 -0.40
N PRO A 238 -10.49 18.28 0.45
CA PRO A 238 -11.86 18.63 0.11
C PRO A 238 -12.05 20.16 0.13
N ARG A 239 -13.22 20.63 -0.25
CA ARG A 239 -13.58 22.05 -0.12
C ARG A 239 -13.76 22.41 1.36
N GLY A 240 -13.42 23.66 1.70
CA GLY A 240 -13.66 24.22 3.03
C GLY A 240 -12.45 24.20 3.94
N ARG A 241 -12.70 24.40 5.23
CA ARG A 241 -11.70 24.45 6.31
C ARG A 241 -12.17 23.62 7.48
N ALA A 242 -11.20 23.03 8.20
CA ALA A 242 -11.46 22.24 9.40
C ALA A 242 -10.47 22.64 10.51
N PRO A 243 -10.85 22.47 11.78
CA PRO A 243 -9.92 22.63 12.90
C PRO A 243 -8.82 21.56 12.91
N LEU A 244 -9.03 20.40 12.27
CA LEU A 244 -8.05 19.33 12.19
C LEU A 244 -7.92 18.79 10.77
N LEU A 245 -6.70 18.79 10.26
CA LEU A 245 -6.30 18.05 9.05
C LEU A 245 -5.36 16.94 9.48
N VAL A 246 -5.57 15.71 9.00
CA VAL A 246 -4.65 14.59 9.27
C VAL A 246 -4.21 13.99 7.94
N SER A 247 -2.94 13.66 7.80
CA SER A 247 -2.41 12.92 6.67
C SER A 247 -1.30 11.97 7.11
N ASN A 248 -1.35 10.76 6.56
CA ASN A 248 -0.25 9.79 6.59
C ASN A 248 0.20 9.54 5.12
N PRO A 249 0.98 10.46 4.52
CA PRO A 249 1.42 10.32 3.14
C PRO A 249 2.42 9.18 2.99
N PRO A 250 2.73 8.72 1.76
CA PRO A 250 3.82 7.77 1.56
C PRO A 250 5.15 8.34 2.06
N TRP A 251 5.92 7.55 2.80
CA TRP A 251 7.07 8.05 3.55
C TRP A 251 8.36 8.18 2.74
N LEU A 252 8.49 7.41 1.66
CA LEU A 252 9.73 7.32 0.91
C LEU A 252 9.63 8.05 -0.44
N PRO A 253 10.53 9.03 -0.72
CA PRO A 253 10.66 9.57 -2.07
C PRO A 253 11.06 8.46 -3.04
N GLY A 254 10.29 8.28 -4.11
CA GLY A 254 10.59 7.24 -5.09
C GLY A 254 9.41 6.95 -6.02
N ARG A 255 9.68 6.28 -7.14
CA ARG A 255 8.64 5.92 -8.10
C ARG A 255 7.97 4.60 -7.71
N PRO A 256 6.63 4.54 -7.56
CA PRO A 256 5.90 3.30 -7.34
C PRO A 256 5.99 2.40 -8.58
N ARG A 257 5.95 1.08 -8.38
CA ARG A 257 6.02 0.05 -9.44
C ARG A 257 4.84 -0.90 -9.40
N THR A 258 4.13 -0.96 -8.29
CA THR A 258 2.93 -1.77 -8.07
C THR A 258 1.83 -0.90 -7.46
N PRO A 259 0.55 -1.30 -7.53
CA PRO A 259 -0.53 -0.57 -6.85
C PRO A 259 -0.26 -0.32 -5.37
N LEU A 260 0.29 -1.29 -4.65
CA LEU A 260 0.61 -1.15 -3.22
C LEU A 260 1.80 -0.19 -2.98
N ASP A 261 2.71 -0.07 -3.94
CA ASP A 261 3.85 0.85 -3.82
C ASP A 261 3.43 2.31 -3.75
N HIS A 262 2.25 2.68 -4.28
CA HIS A 262 1.72 4.05 -4.19
C HIS A 262 1.48 4.51 -2.74
N ALA A 263 1.26 3.59 -1.83
CA ALA A 263 1.13 3.90 -0.41
C ALA A 263 2.46 3.99 0.35
N VAL A 264 3.58 3.65 -0.31
CA VAL A 264 4.92 3.64 0.29
C VAL A 264 5.83 4.68 -0.36
N TYR A 265 5.65 4.93 -1.65
CA TYR A 265 6.54 5.77 -2.45
C TYR A 265 5.81 6.98 -3.02
N ASP A 266 6.36 8.16 -2.74
CA ASP A 266 5.90 9.47 -3.21
C ASP A 266 6.97 10.10 -4.10
N PRO A 267 6.82 10.11 -5.43
CA PRO A 267 7.80 10.67 -6.34
C PRO A 267 8.09 12.13 -6.03
N GLY A 268 9.34 12.43 -5.64
CA GLY A 268 9.76 13.79 -5.29
C GLY A 268 9.05 14.36 -4.06
N SER A 269 8.51 13.52 -3.18
CA SER A 269 7.69 13.92 -2.02
C SER A 269 6.49 14.82 -2.40
N ARG A 270 5.87 14.55 -3.55
CA ARG A 270 4.82 15.41 -4.12
C ARG A 270 3.58 15.49 -3.24
N MET A 271 3.13 14.36 -2.70
CA MET A 271 1.97 14.34 -1.80
C MET A 271 2.28 15.06 -0.49
N LEU A 272 3.44 14.76 0.11
CA LEU A 272 3.90 15.40 1.34
C LEU A 272 3.99 16.93 1.17
N ARG A 273 4.67 17.39 0.12
CA ARG A 273 4.79 18.83 -0.16
C ARG A 273 3.45 19.47 -0.49
N GLY A 274 2.64 18.82 -1.32
CA GLY A 274 1.29 19.29 -1.64
C GLY A 274 0.37 19.40 -0.43
N PHE A 275 0.53 18.51 0.56
CA PHE A 275 -0.15 18.62 1.86
C PHE A 275 0.33 19.87 2.63
N LEU A 276 1.63 20.04 2.80
CA LEU A 276 2.21 21.19 3.52
C LEU A 276 1.82 22.51 2.85
N ASP A 277 2.07 22.65 1.54
CA ASP A 277 1.86 23.89 0.79
C ASP A 277 0.41 24.38 0.82
N ARG A 278 -0.57 23.47 0.95
CA ARG A 278 -1.99 23.80 0.90
C ARG A 278 -2.70 23.78 2.27
N ALA A 279 -2.13 23.11 3.28
CA ALA A 279 -2.75 22.93 4.60
C ALA A 279 -3.24 24.27 5.22
N HIS A 280 -2.43 25.32 5.11
CA HIS A 280 -2.77 26.64 5.66
C HIS A 280 -4.09 27.22 5.12
N ARG A 281 -4.51 26.85 3.90
CA ARG A 281 -5.77 27.30 3.26
C ARG A 281 -6.99 26.57 3.79
N HIS A 282 -6.78 25.38 4.34
CA HIS A 282 -7.82 24.45 4.80
C HIS A 282 -7.93 24.40 6.34
N LEU A 283 -7.09 25.12 7.07
CA LEU A 283 -7.18 25.26 8.51
C LEU A 283 -8.09 26.42 8.91
N THR A 284 -8.93 26.19 9.93
CA THR A 284 -9.59 27.26 10.68
C THR A 284 -8.58 28.00 11.56
N PRO A 285 -8.87 29.22 12.04
CA PRO A 285 -8.04 29.86 13.06
C PRO A 285 -7.86 28.94 14.29
N GLY A 286 -6.62 28.77 14.74
CA GLY A 286 -6.29 27.89 15.86
C GLY A 286 -6.30 26.38 15.54
N GLY A 287 -6.60 26.00 14.29
CA GLY A 287 -6.57 24.62 13.85
C GLY A 287 -5.15 24.07 13.63
N GLU A 288 -5.06 22.75 13.55
CA GLU A 288 -3.80 22.01 13.38
C GLU A 288 -3.83 21.08 12.16
N ALA A 289 -2.69 20.99 11.48
CA ALA A 289 -2.41 19.97 10.49
C ALA A 289 -1.49 18.92 11.12
N TRP A 290 -1.98 17.70 11.19
CA TRP A 290 -1.28 16.54 11.73
C TRP A 290 -0.67 15.75 10.60
N LEU A 291 0.66 15.70 10.58
CA LEU A 291 1.42 14.94 9.61
C LEU A 291 2.06 13.74 10.30
N VAL A 292 1.63 12.53 9.90
CA VAL A 292 2.31 11.29 10.30
C VAL A 292 3.44 11.00 9.33
N LEU A 293 4.66 10.86 9.82
CA LEU A 293 5.82 10.62 8.97
C LEU A 293 6.89 9.82 9.71
N SER A 294 7.45 8.82 9.01
CA SER A 294 8.65 8.12 9.47
C SER A 294 9.92 8.83 8.97
N ASP A 295 10.96 8.79 9.77
CA ASP A 295 12.29 9.27 9.39
C ASP A 295 13.11 8.22 8.61
N LEU A 296 12.51 7.10 8.21
CA LEU A 296 13.18 6.08 7.38
C LEU A 296 13.81 6.68 6.12
N ALA A 297 13.19 7.70 5.50
CA ALA A 297 13.75 8.40 4.35
C ALA A 297 15.07 9.09 4.70
N GLU A 298 15.24 9.58 5.92
CA GLU A 298 16.46 10.22 6.42
C GLU A 298 17.56 9.18 6.60
N HIS A 299 17.26 8.06 7.25
CA HIS A 299 18.19 6.94 7.42
C HIS A 299 18.64 6.31 6.10
N LEU A 300 17.83 6.41 5.05
CA LEU A 300 18.14 5.93 3.69
C LEU A 300 18.79 7.00 2.81
N GLY A 301 19.05 8.21 3.32
CA GLY A 301 19.64 9.30 2.56
C GLY A 301 18.77 9.86 1.43
N LEU A 302 17.45 9.71 1.52
CA LEU A 302 16.49 10.11 0.48
C LEU A 302 15.87 11.49 0.72
N ARG A 303 15.91 11.96 1.95
CA ARG A 303 15.45 13.26 2.41
C ARG A 303 16.10 13.55 3.74
N THR A 304 16.44 14.79 4.02
CA THR A 304 16.98 15.21 5.30
C THR A 304 15.91 15.81 6.20
N ARG A 305 16.13 15.83 7.49
CA ARG A 305 15.30 16.53 8.46
C ARG A 305 15.24 18.02 8.17
N ALA A 306 16.37 18.61 7.77
CA ALA A 306 16.46 20.03 7.44
C ALA A 306 15.56 20.38 6.23
N GLU A 307 15.51 19.55 5.20
CA GLU A 307 14.60 19.74 4.07
C GLU A 307 13.13 19.71 4.52
N LEU A 308 12.74 18.75 5.36
CA LEU A 308 11.37 18.68 5.89
C LEU A 308 11.00 19.97 6.65
N LEU A 309 11.86 20.42 7.55
CA LEU A 309 11.63 21.65 8.32
C LEU A 309 11.58 22.89 7.43
N ALA A 310 12.45 22.97 6.42
CA ALA A 310 12.42 24.06 5.44
C ALA A 310 11.09 24.08 4.65
N TRP A 311 10.55 22.94 4.25
CA TRP A 311 9.24 22.87 3.57
C TRP A 311 8.11 23.30 4.50
N ILE A 312 8.10 22.88 5.78
CA ILE A 312 7.10 23.33 6.78
C ILE A 312 7.13 24.85 6.91
N THR A 313 8.33 25.44 7.09
CA THR A 313 8.49 26.90 7.23
C THR A 313 8.08 27.65 5.95
N ALA A 314 8.51 27.17 4.78
CA ALA A 314 8.16 27.77 3.49
C ALA A 314 6.65 27.75 3.21
N ALA A 315 5.93 26.75 3.73
CA ALA A 315 4.47 26.66 3.66
C ALA A 315 3.73 27.59 4.65
N GLY A 316 4.46 28.42 5.41
CA GLY A 316 3.88 29.29 6.44
C GLY A 316 3.31 28.53 7.64
N LEU A 317 3.84 27.34 7.90
CA LEU A 317 3.47 26.51 9.04
C LEU A 317 4.61 26.48 10.08
N ARG A 318 4.24 26.29 11.34
CA ARG A 318 5.19 26.08 12.45
C ARG A 318 4.85 24.80 13.19
N VAL A 319 5.88 24.14 13.72
CA VAL A 319 5.71 22.95 14.57
C VAL A 319 5.25 23.40 15.95
N VAL A 320 4.06 22.97 16.38
CA VAL A 320 3.51 23.25 17.71
C VAL A 320 3.61 22.05 18.64
N GLY A 321 3.93 20.87 18.09
CA GLY A 321 4.18 19.68 18.87
C GLY A 321 4.68 18.54 17.99
N ARG A 322 5.40 17.61 18.60
CA ARG A 322 5.85 16.37 17.96
C ARG A 322 5.82 15.25 18.97
N THR A 323 5.20 14.14 18.60
CA THR A 323 5.18 12.90 19.40
C THR A 323 5.77 11.78 18.56
N GLU A 324 6.51 10.89 19.19
CA GLU A 324 7.29 9.86 18.52
C GLU A 324 6.95 8.48 19.03
N ALA A 325 7.09 7.49 18.16
CA ALA A 325 6.96 6.08 18.49
C ALA A 325 8.05 5.27 17.78
N ALA A 326 8.64 4.33 18.54
CA ALA A 326 9.59 3.37 18.00
C ALA A 326 8.89 2.37 17.06
N PRO A 327 9.59 1.77 16.08
CA PRO A 327 9.01 0.83 15.15
C PRO A 327 8.68 -0.49 15.87
N GLN A 328 7.46 -0.97 15.67
CA GLN A 328 6.99 -2.26 16.21
C GLN A 328 6.94 -3.35 15.12
N HIS A 329 7.28 -3.01 13.88
CA HIS A 329 7.17 -3.91 12.75
C HIS A 329 8.25 -5.01 12.80
N PRO A 330 7.91 -6.30 12.55
CA PRO A 330 8.86 -7.42 12.64
C PRO A 330 10.15 -7.25 11.82
N ARG A 331 10.09 -6.55 10.67
CA ARG A 331 11.30 -6.28 9.87
C ARG A 331 12.28 -5.31 10.51
N ALA A 332 11.85 -4.49 11.45
CA ALA A 332 12.76 -3.65 12.23
C ALA A 332 13.60 -4.48 13.21
N LEU A 333 13.05 -5.64 13.60
CA LEU A 333 13.69 -6.58 14.54
C LEU A 333 14.45 -7.71 13.83
N ASP A 334 14.38 -7.80 12.49
CA ASP A 334 15.01 -8.88 11.72
C ASP A 334 16.41 -8.49 11.23
N PRO A 335 17.48 -9.02 11.84
CA PRO A 335 18.85 -8.73 11.40
C PRO A 335 19.18 -9.19 9.98
N ALA A 336 18.38 -10.13 9.42
CA ALA A 336 18.53 -10.60 8.05
C ALA A 336 17.88 -9.68 7.00
N ASP A 337 17.09 -8.67 7.43
CA ASP A 337 16.56 -7.66 6.48
C ASP A 337 17.72 -6.79 5.96
N PRO A 338 17.91 -6.69 4.63
CA PRO A 338 18.99 -5.89 4.06
C PRO A 338 18.98 -4.40 4.43
N LEU A 339 17.87 -3.89 4.96
CA LEU A 339 17.73 -2.52 5.46
C LEU A 339 17.56 -2.50 6.99
N HIS A 340 17.98 -3.56 7.68
CA HIS A 340 17.79 -3.69 9.14
C HIS A 340 18.29 -2.46 9.90
N ARG A 341 19.50 -1.98 9.61
CA ARG A 341 20.08 -0.82 10.30
C ARG A 341 19.17 0.42 10.22
N ALA A 342 18.68 0.75 9.02
CA ALA A 342 17.79 1.88 8.82
C ALA A 342 16.41 1.66 9.48
N ARG A 343 15.87 0.42 9.40
CA ARG A 343 14.57 0.08 9.97
C ARG A 343 14.56 0.00 11.49
N ALA A 344 15.66 -0.47 12.08
CA ALA A 344 15.80 -0.56 13.53
C ALA A 344 15.97 0.84 14.16
N ALA A 345 16.58 1.77 13.43
CA ALA A 345 16.75 3.17 13.86
C ALA A 345 15.53 4.05 13.54
N GLU A 346 14.56 3.54 12.74
CA GLU A 346 13.39 4.30 12.28
C GLU A 346 12.54 4.79 13.45
N VAL A 347 12.07 6.04 13.37
CA VAL A 347 11.11 6.62 14.32
C VAL A 347 9.92 7.15 13.52
N THR A 348 8.72 6.75 13.91
CA THR A 348 7.47 7.32 13.40
C THR A 348 7.07 8.50 14.26
N SER A 349 6.82 9.66 13.64
CA SER A 349 6.45 10.89 14.34
C SER A 349 5.09 11.39 13.88
N LEU A 350 4.30 11.88 14.82
CA LEU A 350 3.17 12.77 14.57
C LEU A 350 3.63 14.22 14.74
N TRP A 351 3.71 14.95 13.64
CA TRP A 351 4.01 16.38 13.63
C TRP A 351 2.71 17.15 13.71
N ARG A 352 2.54 17.97 14.75
CA ARG A 352 1.43 18.89 14.89
C ARG A 352 1.88 20.26 14.40
N LEU A 353 1.22 20.73 13.34
CA LEU A 353 1.59 21.96 12.62
C LEU A 353 0.44 22.97 12.73
N SER A 354 0.76 24.24 12.89
CA SER A 354 -0.20 25.34 12.92
C SER A 354 0.32 26.49 12.07
N ARG A 355 -0.54 27.46 11.76
CA ARG A 355 -0.14 28.73 11.16
C ARG A 355 0.72 29.56 12.07
#